data_32a2c336440f88fd4c9519b9dba76d6c
#
_entry.id   32a2c336440f88fd4c9519b9dba76d6c
#
_cell.length_a   1.000
_cell.length_b   1.000
_cell.length_c   1.000
_cell.angle_alpha   90.00
_cell.angle_beta   90.00
_cell.angle_gamma   90.00
#
_symmetry.space_group_name_H-M   'P 1'
#
loop_
_entity.id
_entity.type
_entity.pdbx_description
1 polymer ?
#
loop_
_entity_poly.entity_id
_entity_poly.type
_entity_poly.pdbx_seq_one_letter_code
_entity_poly.pdbx_strand_id
1 'polypeptide(L)'
;KQDDEVAFSFLKYLPFWLSLFFMQISFGAFYNFFTIYETQHGISLEVTSYLWSFGVICEILMLYFQSPLLKNNLLNIIKFCVAITTFRWLLLFLYPDSLYLTFFTQSIHAFSFGLYHSSVIIYLYSLYENKKLAQQFMYGVAYGLGGFVGAIVAGAVYGEFLFIFSALFSLLSLIALYFVKTKI
;
A
#
# COMPACT_ATOMS: atom_id res chain seq x y z
N LYS A 1 15.10 -25.88 -30.40
CA LYS A 1 15.47 -25.65 -28.97
C LYS A 1 14.22 -25.11 -28.32
N GLN A 2 13.48 -25.97 -27.62
CA GLN A 2 12.46 -25.54 -26.67
C GLN A 2 13.22 -24.80 -25.57
N ASP A 3 13.06 -23.48 -25.51
CA ASP A 3 13.42 -22.72 -24.34
C ASP A 3 12.56 -23.28 -23.20
N ASP A 4 13.18 -23.90 -22.21
CA ASP A 4 12.53 -24.25 -20.97
C ASP A 4 12.05 -22.93 -20.33
N GLU A 5 10.79 -22.57 -20.60
CA GLU A 5 10.14 -21.44 -19.93
C GLU A 5 10.20 -21.74 -18.43
N VAL A 6 11.06 -21.00 -17.73
CA VAL A 6 11.13 -21.09 -16.27
C VAL A 6 9.73 -20.78 -15.75
N ALA A 7 9.03 -21.82 -15.31
CA ALA A 7 7.64 -21.74 -14.92
C ALA A 7 7.46 -20.65 -13.86
N PHE A 8 6.54 -19.71 -14.09
CA PHE A 8 6.18 -18.70 -13.10
C PHE A 8 5.65 -19.40 -11.84
N SER A 9 6.40 -19.34 -10.75
CA SER A 9 6.03 -19.97 -9.49
C SER A 9 5.57 -18.93 -8.47
N PHE A 10 4.26 -18.82 -8.30
CA PHE A 10 3.62 -17.99 -7.26
C PHE A 10 3.99 -18.46 -5.86
N LEU A 11 3.94 -19.79 -5.62
CA LEU A 11 4.16 -20.37 -4.29
C LEU A 11 5.58 -20.16 -3.76
N LYS A 12 6.57 -20.04 -4.64
CA LYS A 12 7.97 -19.79 -4.26
C LYS A 12 8.14 -18.50 -3.46
N TYR A 13 7.35 -17.48 -3.75
CA TYR A 13 7.41 -16.17 -3.10
C TYR A 13 6.09 -15.80 -2.42
N LEU A 14 5.36 -16.83 -1.95
CA LEU A 14 4.03 -16.65 -1.33
C LEU A 14 4.00 -15.59 -0.22
N PRO A 15 4.97 -15.49 0.73
CA PRO A 15 4.93 -14.45 1.74
C PRO A 15 4.98 -13.03 1.14
N PHE A 16 5.71 -12.82 0.05
CA PHE A 16 5.74 -11.55 -0.64
C PHE A 16 4.37 -11.24 -1.29
N TRP A 17 3.76 -12.20 -1.96
CA TRP A 17 2.44 -12.06 -2.56
C TRP A 17 1.34 -11.77 -1.52
N LEU A 18 1.38 -12.47 -0.38
CA LEU A 18 0.48 -12.20 0.73
C LEU A 18 0.65 -10.78 1.28
N SER A 19 1.89 -10.31 1.38
CA SER A 19 2.15 -8.92 1.77
C SER A 19 1.49 -7.93 0.82
N LEU A 20 1.65 -8.10 -0.50
CA LEU A 20 1.03 -7.22 -1.50
C LEU A 20 -0.50 -7.24 -1.39
N PHE A 21 -1.08 -8.42 -1.20
CA PHE A 21 -2.52 -8.61 -1.04
C PHE A 21 -3.05 -7.90 0.21
N PHE A 22 -2.44 -8.13 1.37
CA PHE A 22 -2.85 -7.49 2.62
C PHE A 22 -2.64 -5.97 2.61
N MET A 23 -1.55 -5.51 2.01
CA MET A 23 -1.32 -4.08 1.84
C MET A 23 -2.46 -3.44 1.06
N GLN A 24 -2.91 -4.07 -0.01
CA GLN A 24 -3.98 -3.52 -0.84
C GLN A 24 -5.34 -3.59 -0.15
N ILE A 25 -5.62 -4.63 0.64
CA ILE A 25 -6.80 -4.67 1.51
C ILE A 25 -6.79 -3.47 2.48
N SER A 26 -5.64 -3.13 3.05
CA SER A 26 -5.52 -2.00 3.99
C SER A 26 -5.91 -0.65 3.37
N PHE A 27 -5.75 -0.49 2.06
CA PHE A 27 -6.16 0.70 1.32
C PHE A 27 -7.66 0.75 1.01
N GLY A 28 -8.40 -0.33 1.24
CA GLY A 28 -9.84 -0.40 0.95
C GLY A 28 -10.64 0.71 1.62
N ALA A 29 -10.37 1.00 2.89
CA ALA A 29 -11.00 2.09 3.63
C ALA A 29 -10.69 3.46 3.00
N PHE A 30 -9.42 3.69 2.68
CA PHE A 30 -8.97 4.97 2.14
C PHE A 30 -9.62 5.26 0.78
N TYR A 31 -9.52 4.36 -0.18
CA TYR A 31 -10.02 4.61 -1.53
C TYR A 31 -11.55 4.67 -1.64
N ASN A 32 -12.27 3.97 -0.77
CA ASN A 32 -13.73 3.89 -0.88
C ASN A 32 -14.47 4.78 0.12
N PHE A 33 -13.90 5.07 1.29
CA PHE A 33 -14.63 5.68 2.40
C PHE A 33 -13.97 6.92 2.99
N PHE A 34 -12.74 7.26 2.65
CA PHE A 34 -12.02 8.40 3.26
C PHE A 34 -12.82 9.70 3.20
N THR A 35 -13.37 10.05 2.04
CA THR A 35 -14.16 11.29 1.90
C THR A 35 -15.38 11.31 2.82
N ILE A 36 -16.12 10.20 2.89
CA ILE A 36 -17.30 10.08 3.75
C ILE A 36 -16.89 10.11 5.22
N TYR A 37 -15.82 9.41 5.57
CA TYR A 37 -15.27 9.37 6.92
C TYR A 37 -14.87 10.76 7.42
N GLU A 38 -14.08 11.50 6.66
CA GLU A 38 -13.62 12.85 7.02
C GLU A 38 -14.80 13.84 7.13
N THR A 39 -15.80 13.74 6.23
CA THR A 39 -16.97 14.63 6.30
C THR A 39 -17.84 14.33 7.52
N GLN A 40 -17.93 13.10 7.97
CA GLN A 40 -18.63 12.74 9.21
C GLN A 40 -17.90 13.24 10.46
N HIS A 41 -16.58 13.43 10.40
CA HIS A 41 -15.76 14.02 11.46
C HIS A 41 -15.60 15.54 11.35
N GLY A 42 -16.49 16.20 10.60
CA GLY A 42 -16.58 17.65 10.54
C GLY A 42 -15.62 18.34 9.56
N ILE A 43 -14.87 17.59 8.76
CA ILE A 43 -14.03 18.14 7.70
C ILE A 43 -14.88 18.34 6.44
N SER A 44 -14.97 19.57 5.92
CA SER A 44 -15.82 19.87 4.76
C SER A 44 -15.38 19.09 3.52
N LEU A 45 -16.33 18.84 2.59
CA LEU A 45 -16.05 18.18 1.32
C LEU A 45 -14.98 18.93 0.50
N GLU A 46 -14.99 20.26 0.55
CA GLU A 46 -14.01 21.10 -0.12
C GLU A 46 -12.59 20.84 0.44
N VAL A 47 -12.44 20.86 1.77
CA VAL A 47 -11.16 20.59 2.44
C VAL A 47 -10.70 19.16 2.16
N THR A 48 -11.62 18.18 2.15
CA THR A 48 -11.30 16.79 1.81
C THR A 48 -10.78 16.68 0.37
N SER A 49 -11.30 17.48 -0.57
CA SER A 49 -10.77 17.56 -1.94
C SER A 49 -9.33 18.09 -1.98
N TYR A 50 -9.00 19.07 -1.14
CA TYR A 50 -7.62 19.54 -0.98
C TYR A 50 -6.71 18.48 -0.36
N LEU A 51 -7.21 17.68 0.61
CA LEU A 51 -6.46 16.54 1.17
C LEU A 51 -6.08 15.52 0.11
N TRP A 52 -7.02 15.15 -0.77
CA TRP A 52 -6.74 14.27 -1.91
C TRP A 52 -5.68 14.87 -2.85
N SER A 53 -5.85 16.13 -3.24
CA SER A 53 -4.91 16.82 -4.13
C SER A 53 -3.51 16.92 -3.52
N PHE A 54 -3.43 17.23 -2.22
CA PHE A 54 -2.17 17.32 -1.50
C PHE A 54 -1.45 15.96 -1.44
N GLY A 55 -2.18 14.87 -1.17
CA GLY A 55 -1.61 13.53 -1.19
C GLY A 55 -1.00 13.17 -2.55
N VAL A 56 -1.70 13.48 -3.65
CA VAL A 56 -1.21 13.26 -5.02
C VAL A 56 0.02 14.12 -5.33
N ILE A 57 0.04 15.39 -4.90
CA ILE A 57 1.23 16.26 -5.06
C ILE A 57 2.45 15.66 -4.35
N CYS A 58 2.27 15.21 -3.10
CA CYS A 58 3.35 14.55 -2.35
C CYS A 58 3.84 13.27 -3.06
N GLU A 59 2.93 12.49 -3.64
CA GLU A 59 3.27 11.31 -4.43
C GLU A 59 4.09 11.66 -5.68
N ILE A 60 3.68 12.67 -6.45
CA ILE A 60 4.41 13.14 -7.63
C ILE A 60 5.84 13.58 -7.25
N LEU A 61 5.99 14.33 -6.17
CA LEU A 61 7.30 14.74 -5.66
C LEU A 61 8.14 13.51 -5.28
N MET A 62 7.55 12.52 -4.61
CA MET A 62 8.25 11.28 -4.28
C MET A 62 8.71 10.54 -5.54
N LEU A 63 7.84 10.36 -6.52
CA LEU A 63 8.18 9.70 -7.78
C LEU A 63 9.33 10.39 -8.51
N TYR A 64 9.42 11.71 -8.42
CA TYR A 64 10.50 12.48 -9.03
C TYR A 64 11.84 12.30 -8.27
N PHE A 65 11.81 12.34 -6.93
CA PHE A 65 13.03 12.34 -6.11
C PHE A 65 13.46 10.97 -5.57
N GLN A 66 12.70 9.89 -5.76
CA GLN A 66 12.95 8.59 -5.13
C GLN A 66 14.19 7.82 -5.65
N SER A 67 14.78 8.22 -6.79
CA SER A 67 15.86 7.46 -7.42
C SER A 67 17.03 7.11 -6.47
N PRO A 68 17.53 7.99 -5.58
CA PRO A 68 18.58 7.62 -4.62
C PRO A 68 18.11 6.56 -3.60
N LEU A 69 16.85 6.60 -3.20
CA LEU A 69 16.28 5.64 -2.25
C LEU A 69 16.21 4.24 -2.85
N LEU A 70 15.81 4.13 -4.11
CA LEU A 70 15.66 2.86 -4.82
C LEU A 70 16.98 2.11 -5.09
N LYS A 71 18.13 2.73 -4.84
CA LYS A 71 19.45 2.09 -4.90
C LYS A 71 19.78 1.28 -3.65
N ASN A 72 19.03 1.44 -2.57
CA ASN A 72 19.22 0.73 -1.32
C ASN A 72 18.55 -0.67 -1.35
N ASN A 73 18.58 -1.37 -0.22
CA ASN A 73 17.91 -2.66 -0.10
C ASN A 73 16.39 -2.50 -0.25
N LEU A 74 15.86 -2.89 -1.40
CA LEU A 74 14.45 -2.73 -1.76
C LEU A 74 13.49 -3.39 -0.77
N LEU A 75 13.83 -4.57 -0.25
CA LEU A 75 12.98 -5.25 0.73
C LEU A 75 12.86 -4.45 2.04
N ASN A 76 13.94 -3.81 2.47
CA ASN A 76 13.90 -2.94 3.65
C ASN A 76 13.10 -1.67 3.39
N ILE A 77 13.18 -1.11 2.18
CA ILE A 77 12.35 0.03 1.79
C ILE A 77 10.87 -0.36 1.79
N ILE A 78 10.52 -1.51 1.23
CA ILE A 78 9.14 -2.02 1.23
C ILE A 78 8.64 -2.20 2.67
N LYS A 79 9.44 -2.81 3.55
CA LYS A 79 9.10 -2.95 4.99
C LYS A 79 8.88 -1.60 5.66
N PHE A 80 9.75 -0.63 5.39
CA PHE A 80 9.59 0.74 5.90
C PHE A 80 8.28 1.37 5.40
N CYS A 81 7.99 1.28 4.11
CA CYS A 81 6.77 1.82 3.52
C CYS A 81 5.51 1.18 4.14
N VAL A 82 5.51 -0.13 4.38
CA VAL A 82 4.38 -0.82 5.02
C VAL A 82 4.25 -0.41 6.49
N ALA A 83 5.36 -0.29 7.23
CA ALA A 83 5.35 0.16 8.62
C ALA A 83 4.80 1.59 8.76
N ILE A 84 5.24 2.51 7.91
CA ILE A 84 4.74 3.90 7.94
C ILE A 84 3.28 3.99 7.47
N THR A 85 2.81 3.06 6.63
CA THR A 85 1.40 2.94 6.25
C THR A 85 0.56 2.49 7.46
N THR A 86 1.05 1.51 8.23
CA THR A 86 0.38 1.10 9.47
C THR A 86 0.26 2.28 10.44
N PHE A 87 1.33 3.03 10.61
CA PHE A 87 1.34 4.26 11.43
C PHE A 87 0.34 5.31 10.90
N ARG A 88 0.27 5.51 9.59
CA ARG A 88 -0.69 6.40 8.94
C ARG A 88 -2.14 6.06 9.30
N TRP A 89 -2.52 4.78 9.20
CA TRP A 89 -3.87 4.35 9.53
C TRP A 89 -4.18 4.47 11.02
N LEU A 90 -3.20 4.22 11.89
CA LEU A 90 -3.36 4.44 13.33
C LEU A 90 -3.58 5.91 13.66
N LEU A 91 -2.92 6.85 12.99
CA LEU A 91 -3.14 8.28 13.19
C LEU A 91 -4.56 8.69 12.81
N LEU A 92 -5.07 8.22 11.67
CA LEU A 92 -6.46 8.51 11.24
C LEU A 92 -7.48 7.90 12.20
N PHE A 93 -7.20 6.73 12.77
CA PHE A 93 -8.06 6.11 13.77
C PHE A 93 -8.06 6.86 15.11
N LEU A 94 -6.87 7.25 15.59
CA LEU A 94 -6.73 7.86 16.92
C LEU A 94 -7.15 9.34 16.98
N TYR A 95 -7.07 10.04 15.85
CA TYR A 95 -7.29 11.48 15.77
C TYR A 95 -8.16 11.86 14.56
N PRO A 96 -9.38 11.32 14.45
CA PRO A 96 -10.21 11.49 13.26
C PRO A 96 -10.63 12.95 13.00
N ASP A 97 -10.77 13.76 14.08
CA ASP A 97 -11.21 15.16 13.97
C ASP A 97 -10.07 16.15 13.75
N SER A 98 -8.82 15.66 13.67
CA SER A 98 -7.64 16.54 13.60
C SER A 98 -7.23 16.81 12.14
N LEU A 99 -7.66 17.93 11.59
CA LEU A 99 -7.31 18.36 10.24
C LEU A 99 -5.77 18.38 10.00
N TYR A 100 -4.99 18.84 10.98
CA TYR A 100 -3.53 18.88 10.85
C TYR A 100 -2.92 17.50 10.73
N LEU A 101 -3.38 16.54 11.54
CA LEU A 101 -2.91 15.16 11.46
C LEU A 101 -3.39 14.49 10.17
N THR A 102 -4.61 14.80 9.71
CA THR A 102 -5.09 14.30 8.41
C THR A 102 -4.22 14.82 7.27
N PHE A 103 -3.84 16.12 7.22
CA PHE A 103 -2.87 16.61 6.25
C PHE A 103 -1.50 15.91 6.37
N PHE A 104 -1.01 15.70 7.58
CA PHE A 104 0.23 14.97 7.80
C PHE A 104 0.13 13.53 7.24
N THR A 105 -0.98 12.82 7.47
CA THR A 105 -1.20 11.47 6.93
C THR A 105 -1.25 11.46 5.41
N GLN A 106 -1.73 12.54 4.77
CA GLN A 106 -1.69 12.66 3.32
C GLN A 106 -0.27 12.85 2.79
N SER A 107 0.63 13.52 3.51
CA SER A 107 2.05 13.58 3.11
C SER A 107 2.72 12.20 3.15
N ILE A 108 2.31 11.33 4.10
CA ILE A 108 2.77 9.94 4.19
C ILE A 108 2.34 9.12 2.97
N HIS A 109 1.31 9.53 2.22
CA HIS A 109 0.88 8.86 0.99
C HIS A 109 2.02 8.71 -0.03
N ALA A 110 2.92 9.66 -0.08
CA ALA A 110 4.14 9.60 -0.89
C ALA A 110 4.97 8.33 -0.65
N PHE A 111 5.09 7.91 0.60
CA PHE A 111 5.81 6.69 1.00
C PHE A 111 4.93 5.45 0.88
N SER A 112 3.68 5.54 1.36
CA SER A 112 2.77 4.41 1.44
C SER A 112 2.26 3.94 0.06
N PHE A 113 2.31 4.81 -0.95
CA PHE A 113 1.96 4.47 -2.32
C PHE A 113 3.13 4.71 -3.29
N GLY A 114 3.63 5.92 -3.47
CA GLY A 114 4.63 6.26 -4.49
C GLY A 114 5.91 5.44 -4.38
N LEU A 115 6.63 5.55 -3.25
CA LEU A 115 7.87 4.81 -3.01
C LEU A 115 7.64 3.31 -2.89
N TYR A 116 6.55 2.90 -2.20
CA TYR A 116 6.16 1.49 -2.07
C TYR A 116 5.97 0.83 -3.43
N HIS A 117 5.14 1.41 -4.29
CA HIS A 117 4.81 0.86 -5.59
C HIS A 117 6.05 0.67 -6.47
N SER A 118 6.90 1.70 -6.57
CA SER A 118 8.14 1.65 -7.33
C SER A 118 9.10 0.57 -6.80
N SER A 119 9.25 0.50 -5.46
CA SER A 119 10.12 -0.50 -4.83
C SER A 119 9.62 -1.92 -5.04
N VAL A 120 8.30 -2.13 -4.97
CA VAL A 120 7.65 -3.43 -5.21
C VAL A 120 7.89 -3.89 -6.65
N ILE A 121 7.69 -3.02 -7.64
CA ILE A 121 7.90 -3.38 -9.06
C ILE A 121 9.35 -3.77 -9.30
N ILE A 122 10.32 -2.97 -8.83
CA ILE A 122 11.74 -3.26 -9.03
C ILE A 122 12.12 -4.56 -8.31
N TYR A 123 11.64 -4.77 -7.08
CA TYR A 123 11.90 -6.00 -6.34
C TYR A 123 11.28 -7.21 -7.03
N LEU A 124 10.04 -7.10 -7.52
CA LEU A 124 9.36 -8.14 -8.28
C LEU A 124 10.15 -8.54 -9.54
N TYR A 125 10.73 -7.55 -10.25
CA TYR A 125 11.56 -7.79 -11.43
C TYR A 125 12.89 -8.50 -11.11
N SER A 126 13.34 -8.45 -9.86
CA SER A 126 14.51 -9.22 -9.41
C SER A 126 14.16 -10.67 -9.05
N LEU A 127 12.89 -10.98 -8.79
CA LEU A 127 12.42 -12.30 -8.40
C LEU A 127 12.07 -13.20 -9.61
N TYR A 128 11.60 -12.60 -10.72
CA TYR A 128 11.05 -13.30 -11.86
C TYR A 128 11.74 -12.90 -13.17
N GLU A 129 12.02 -13.88 -14.02
CA GLU A 129 12.56 -13.64 -15.37
C GLU A 129 11.50 -13.02 -16.29
N ASN A 130 10.28 -13.59 -16.26
CA ASN A 130 9.15 -13.03 -17.00
C ASN A 130 8.52 -11.84 -16.24
N LYS A 131 9.17 -10.69 -16.38
CA LYS A 131 8.78 -9.43 -15.70
C LYS A 131 7.36 -8.98 -16.02
N LYS A 132 6.96 -9.14 -17.30
CA LYS A 132 5.63 -8.74 -17.77
C LYS A 132 4.55 -9.56 -17.07
N LEU A 133 4.70 -10.88 -17.03
CA LEU A 133 3.74 -11.79 -16.38
C LEU A 133 3.69 -11.51 -14.87
N ALA A 134 4.84 -11.31 -14.22
CA ALA A 134 4.91 -10.99 -12.79
C ALA A 134 4.16 -9.69 -12.47
N GLN A 135 4.33 -8.66 -13.28
CA GLN A 135 3.62 -7.38 -13.11
C GLN A 135 2.12 -7.50 -13.35
N GLN A 136 1.70 -8.24 -14.38
CA GLN A 136 0.28 -8.51 -14.62
C GLN A 136 -0.37 -9.27 -13.45
N PHE A 137 0.35 -10.26 -12.91
CA PHE A 137 -0.09 -11.00 -11.73
C PHE A 137 -0.19 -10.11 -10.50
N MET A 138 0.76 -9.18 -10.31
CA MET A 138 0.71 -8.18 -9.24
C MET A 138 -0.55 -7.31 -9.33
N TYR A 139 -0.87 -6.80 -10.51
CA TYR A 139 -2.08 -6.01 -10.69
C TYR A 139 -3.35 -6.85 -10.45
N GLY A 140 -3.40 -8.10 -10.92
CA GLY A 140 -4.55 -8.97 -10.70
C GLY A 140 -4.75 -9.34 -9.22
N VAL A 141 -3.69 -9.80 -8.54
CA VAL A 141 -3.77 -10.29 -7.15
C VAL A 141 -3.83 -9.14 -6.15
N ALA A 142 -2.93 -8.16 -6.25
CA ALA A 142 -2.89 -7.07 -5.28
C ALA A 142 -4.01 -6.05 -5.57
N TYR A 143 -3.94 -5.33 -6.68
CA TYR A 143 -4.89 -4.25 -6.97
C TYR A 143 -6.29 -4.77 -7.32
N GLY A 144 -6.41 -5.84 -8.10
CA GLY A 144 -7.70 -6.45 -8.44
C GLY A 144 -8.33 -7.13 -7.24
N LEU A 145 -7.82 -8.31 -6.87
CA LEU A 145 -8.42 -9.12 -5.80
C LEU A 145 -8.28 -8.45 -4.43
N GLY A 146 -7.10 -7.94 -4.09
CA GLY A 146 -6.86 -7.25 -2.81
C GLY A 146 -7.70 -5.98 -2.68
N GLY A 147 -7.81 -5.17 -3.74
CA GLY A 147 -8.66 -3.99 -3.77
C GLY A 147 -10.14 -4.32 -3.62
N PHE A 148 -10.62 -5.35 -4.31
CA PHE A 148 -12.00 -5.83 -4.21
C PHE A 148 -12.34 -6.32 -2.79
N VAL A 149 -11.51 -7.21 -2.23
CA VAL A 149 -11.69 -7.68 -0.84
C VAL A 149 -11.60 -6.52 0.15
N GLY A 150 -10.66 -5.60 -0.07
CA GLY A 150 -10.49 -4.40 0.75
C GLY A 150 -11.73 -3.50 0.76
N ALA A 151 -12.38 -3.30 -0.38
CA ALA A 151 -13.62 -2.53 -0.46
C ALA A 151 -14.76 -3.20 0.32
N ILE A 152 -14.91 -4.53 0.18
CA ILE A 152 -15.95 -5.30 0.91
C ILE A 152 -15.69 -5.24 2.41
N VAL A 153 -14.44 -5.52 2.85
CA VAL A 153 -14.09 -5.49 4.27
C VAL A 153 -14.31 -4.09 4.84
N ALA A 154 -13.84 -3.04 4.16
CA ALA A 154 -14.04 -1.66 4.59
C ALA A 154 -15.52 -1.30 4.72
N GLY A 155 -16.36 -1.73 3.76
CA GLY A 155 -17.82 -1.53 3.84
C GLY A 155 -18.47 -2.28 5.01
N ALA A 156 -18.01 -3.50 5.31
CA ALA A 156 -18.53 -4.31 6.40
C ALA A 156 -18.16 -3.78 7.80
N VAL A 157 -17.00 -3.12 7.92
CA VAL A 157 -16.49 -2.54 9.19
C VAL A 157 -16.61 -1.02 9.24
N TYR A 158 -17.38 -0.43 8.32
CA TYR A 158 -17.52 1.01 8.23
C TYR A 158 -18.03 1.61 9.56
N GLY A 159 -17.38 2.69 10.01
CA GLY A 159 -17.66 3.38 11.28
C GLY A 159 -16.37 3.78 11.99
N GLU A 160 -16.44 3.91 13.30
CA GLU A 160 -15.32 4.35 14.15
C GLU A 160 -14.06 3.49 14.01
N PHE A 161 -14.22 2.19 13.75
CA PHE A 161 -13.13 1.23 13.65
C PHE A 161 -12.54 1.08 12.23
N LEU A 162 -12.99 1.88 11.26
CA LEU A 162 -12.61 1.74 9.85
C LEU A 162 -11.09 1.68 9.66
N PHE A 163 -10.35 2.64 10.20
CA PHE A 163 -8.90 2.74 10.00
C PHE A 163 -8.08 1.83 10.90
N ILE A 164 -8.62 1.32 12.04
CA ILE A 164 -7.90 0.30 12.81
C ILE A 164 -7.86 -1.04 12.06
N PHE A 165 -8.92 -1.40 11.32
CA PHE A 165 -8.89 -2.56 10.43
C PHE A 165 -7.87 -2.37 9.30
N SER A 166 -7.77 -1.19 8.72
CA SER A 166 -6.71 -0.86 7.74
C SER A 166 -5.31 -1.03 8.34
N ALA A 167 -5.11 -0.56 9.57
CA ALA A 167 -3.83 -0.73 10.29
C ALA A 167 -3.51 -2.22 10.55
N LEU A 168 -4.51 -3.03 10.92
CA LEU A 168 -4.32 -4.47 11.12
C LEU A 168 -3.90 -5.18 9.83
N PHE A 169 -4.53 -4.89 8.69
CA PHE A 169 -4.15 -5.49 7.41
C PHE A 169 -2.76 -5.03 6.94
N SER A 170 -2.41 -3.76 7.11
CA SER A 170 -1.03 -3.32 6.81
C SER A 170 -0.01 -3.95 7.76
N LEU A 171 -0.34 -4.20 9.02
CA LEU A 171 0.50 -4.94 9.96
C LEU A 171 0.67 -6.40 9.53
N LEU A 172 -0.39 -7.08 9.08
CA LEU A 172 -0.30 -8.42 8.50
C LEU A 172 0.60 -8.45 7.26
N SER A 173 0.51 -7.41 6.41
CA SER A 173 1.44 -7.22 5.29
C SER A 173 2.88 -7.14 5.77
N LEU A 174 3.16 -6.36 6.80
CA LEU A 174 4.50 -6.22 7.38
C LEU A 174 5.02 -7.55 7.93
N ILE A 175 4.18 -8.27 8.67
CA ILE A 175 4.51 -9.60 9.22
C ILE A 175 4.88 -10.55 8.08
N ALA A 176 4.09 -10.60 7.00
CA ALA A 176 4.36 -11.44 5.85
C ALA A 176 5.74 -11.14 5.22
N LEU A 177 6.18 -9.86 5.19
CA LEU A 177 7.50 -9.47 4.67
C LEU A 177 8.68 -9.99 5.50
N TYR A 178 8.49 -10.31 6.78
CA TYR A 178 9.55 -10.94 7.59
C TYR A 178 9.80 -12.40 7.21
N PHE A 179 8.84 -13.07 6.59
CA PHE A 179 8.97 -14.43 6.08
C PHE A 179 9.52 -14.50 4.64
N VAL A 180 9.74 -13.34 3.99
CA VAL A 180 10.37 -13.30 2.68
C VAL A 180 11.84 -13.63 2.82
N LYS A 181 12.24 -14.77 2.26
CA LYS A 181 13.67 -15.18 2.21
C LYS A 181 14.40 -14.26 1.23
N THR A 182 15.35 -13.48 1.73
CA THR A 182 16.29 -12.73 0.90
C THR A 182 17.10 -13.71 0.06
N LYS A 183 17.14 -13.53 -1.26
CA LYS A 183 18.23 -14.10 -2.04
C LYS A 183 19.53 -13.43 -1.55
N ILE A 184 20.34 -14.16 -0.82
CA ILE A 184 21.74 -13.80 -0.54
C ILE A 184 22.52 -13.91 -1.84
#